data_7dd114fefcf2eba1a9f26e2859bfb63b
#
_entry.id   7dd114fefcf2eba1a9f26e2859bfb63b
#
_cell.length_a   1.000
_cell.length_b   1.000
_cell.length_c   1.000
_cell.angle_alpha   90.00
_cell.angle_beta   90.00
_cell.angle_gamma   90.00
#
_symmetry.space_group_name_H-M   'P 1'
#
loop_
_entity.id
_entity.type
_entity.pdbx_description
1 polymer ?
#
loop_
_entity_poly.entity_id
_entity_poly.type
_entity_poly.pdbx_seq_one_letter_code
_entity_poly.pdbx_strand_id
1 'polypeptide(L)'
;MSDRVSVTIGIPFRNARRSLATAVRSVFAQTHHDWELLLIDDGSTDGSIEAVRRLEDPRVRLVGDGSHRGLCARLNQIAAMARGTYLARMDADDVMHPERVERQLALLQTDPSVDLVDTAIYTMDDDLTPLGVRGDRPLDCRPESVLRDGLLIHPTVMGRAEWFRRHPYDPVFVRAEDRELWIRTCTTTRFARLDRPLFFYREGPGGNLENYLRTERTLRDILRRYGPPLVGTRRTRLLVMRSRLKSIAYRLGTRLGQQARLISRRNRRLEAAEVREARSILAAIQGTPVPGLDNDAPAPSVERRLPGEAAA
;
A
#
# COMPACT_ATOMS: atom_id res chain seq x y z
N MET A 1 25.69 -11.23 18.89
CA MET A 1 24.31 -11.49 18.37
C MET A 1 24.01 -10.42 17.36
N SER A 2 23.58 -10.76 16.17
CA SER A 2 23.43 -9.83 15.04
C SER A 2 22.33 -8.79 15.31
N ASP A 3 22.66 -7.50 15.29
CA ASP A 3 21.73 -6.35 15.33
C ASP A 3 20.78 -6.27 14.12
N ARG A 4 20.50 -7.39 13.47
CA ARG A 4 19.60 -7.42 12.30
C ARG A 4 18.17 -7.65 12.76
N VAL A 5 17.33 -6.61 12.58
CA VAL A 5 15.88 -6.75 12.67
C VAL A 5 15.37 -7.73 11.60
N SER A 6 14.28 -8.44 11.88
CA SER A 6 13.75 -9.40 10.91
C SER A 6 13.08 -8.71 9.72
N VAL A 7 12.31 -7.65 9.95
CA VAL A 7 11.50 -6.97 8.94
C VAL A 7 11.71 -5.46 8.95
N THR A 8 11.99 -4.88 7.79
CA THR A 8 11.83 -3.44 7.56
C THR A 8 10.43 -3.19 6.99
N ILE A 9 9.66 -2.32 7.63
CA ILE A 9 8.39 -1.82 7.08
C ILE A 9 8.69 -0.46 6.47
N GLY A 10 8.50 -0.32 5.15
CA GLY A 10 8.79 0.89 4.41
C GLY A 10 7.53 1.63 3.98
N ILE A 11 7.40 2.90 4.41
CA ILE A 11 6.28 3.78 4.08
C ILE A 11 6.83 5.05 3.43
N PRO A 12 6.78 5.17 2.10
CA PRO A 12 6.99 6.44 1.43
C PRO A 12 5.74 7.30 1.58
N PHE A 13 5.89 8.60 1.85
CA PHE A 13 4.74 9.47 1.99
C PHE A 13 4.97 10.85 1.36
N ARG A 14 3.87 11.45 0.91
CA ARG A 14 3.82 12.84 0.46
C ARG A 14 2.42 13.40 0.68
N ASN A 15 2.32 14.48 1.45
CA ASN A 15 1.06 15.14 1.74
C ASN A 15 0.00 14.16 2.31
N ALA A 16 0.39 13.40 3.33
CA ALA A 16 -0.40 12.34 3.97
C ALA A 16 -0.84 12.69 5.40
N ARG A 17 -0.91 13.97 5.77
CA ARG A 17 -1.21 14.44 7.14
C ARG A 17 -2.43 13.77 7.76
N ARG A 18 -3.48 13.52 6.96
CA ARG A 18 -4.75 12.97 7.47
C ARG A 18 -4.70 11.47 7.78
N SER A 19 -3.81 10.72 7.12
CA SER A 19 -3.80 9.25 7.18
C SER A 19 -2.55 8.69 7.84
N LEU A 20 -1.42 9.39 7.78
CA LEU A 20 -0.11 8.89 8.20
C LEU A 20 -0.09 8.43 9.67
N ALA A 21 -0.78 9.13 10.57
CA ALA A 21 -0.88 8.74 11.97
C ALA A 21 -1.55 7.36 12.12
N THR A 22 -2.65 7.10 11.41
CA THR A 22 -3.35 5.80 11.43
C THR A 22 -2.48 4.71 10.79
N ALA A 23 -1.77 5.02 9.70
CA ALA A 23 -0.81 4.10 9.08
C ALA A 23 0.29 3.70 10.08
N VAL A 24 0.88 4.64 10.80
CA VAL A 24 1.89 4.38 11.85
C VAL A 24 1.31 3.53 12.99
N ARG A 25 0.11 3.85 13.50
CA ARG A 25 -0.56 3.05 14.54
C ARG A 25 -0.72 1.59 14.11
N SER A 26 -1.02 1.33 12.84
CA SER A 26 -1.16 -0.03 12.33
C SER A 26 0.16 -0.82 12.31
N VAL A 27 1.30 -0.13 12.22
CA VAL A 27 2.62 -0.75 12.38
C VAL A 27 2.87 -1.11 13.84
N PHE A 28 2.54 -0.23 14.77
CA PHE A 28 2.68 -0.50 16.21
C PHE A 28 1.72 -1.59 16.71
N ALA A 29 0.60 -1.78 16.03
CA ALA A 29 -0.39 -2.83 16.32
C ALA A 29 0.02 -4.22 15.80
N GLN A 30 1.17 -4.39 15.11
CA GLN A 30 1.58 -5.68 14.58
C GLN A 30 1.88 -6.69 15.71
N THR A 31 1.41 -7.93 15.54
CA THR A 31 1.69 -9.05 16.46
C THR A 31 3.16 -9.50 16.41
N HIS A 32 3.81 -9.31 15.29
CA HIS A 32 5.26 -9.47 15.15
C HIS A 32 5.97 -8.19 15.60
N HIS A 33 6.88 -8.24 16.58
CA HIS A 33 7.48 -7.07 17.20
C HIS A 33 8.92 -6.76 16.75
N ASP A 34 9.59 -7.69 16.06
CA ASP A 34 10.96 -7.51 15.58
C ASP A 34 10.96 -6.84 14.19
N TRP A 35 10.63 -5.54 14.18
CA TRP A 35 10.59 -4.71 12.98
C TRP A 35 11.30 -3.35 13.19
N GLU A 36 11.75 -2.75 12.09
CA GLU A 36 12.00 -1.32 11.98
C GLU A 36 10.96 -0.67 11.05
N LEU A 37 10.59 0.57 11.35
CA LEU A 37 9.75 1.40 10.49
C LEU A 37 10.61 2.46 9.80
N LEU A 38 10.63 2.45 8.48
CA LEU A 38 11.32 3.44 7.67
C LEU A 38 10.29 4.34 6.98
N LEU A 39 10.11 5.56 7.50
CA LEU A 39 9.28 6.61 6.95
C LEU A 39 10.11 7.48 6.01
N ILE A 40 9.75 7.56 4.72
CA ILE A 40 10.47 8.40 3.76
C ILE A 40 9.55 9.48 3.19
N ASP A 41 9.86 10.73 3.54
CA ASP A 41 9.17 11.90 3.00
C ASP A 41 9.60 12.21 1.57
N ASP A 42 8.64 12.42 0.70
CA ASP A 42 8.86 12.81 -0.70
C ASP A 42 8.54 14.29 -0.95
N GLY A 43 8.99 15.16 -0.04
CA GLY A 43 8.80 16.60 -0.14
C GLY A 43 7.37 17.04 0.21
N SER A 44 6.87 16.66 1.39
CA SER A 44 5.57 17.09 1.89
C SER A 44 5.54 18.56 2.28
N THR A 45 4.38 19.20 2.09
CA THR A 45 4.11 20.62 2.37
C THR A 45 2.87 20.85 3.24
N ASP A 46 2.23 19.77 3.71
CA ASP A 46 0.94 19.81 4.41
C ASP A 46 1.04 19.59 5.93
N GLY A 47 2.26 19.51 6.48
CA GLY A 47 2.51 19.20 7.89
C GLY A 47 2.59 17.70 8.19
N SER A 48 2.74 16.84 7.17
CA SER A 48 2.94 15.39 7.37
C SER A 48 4.20 15.07 8.16
N ILE A 49 5.33 15.75 7.90
CA ILE A 49 6.58 15.55 8.61
C ILE A 49 6.41 15.90 10.10
N GLU A 50 5.76 17.02 10.39
CA GLU A 50 5.53 17.48 11.75
C GLU A 50 4.72 16.47 12.56
N ALA A 51 3.75 15.80 11.91
CA ALA A 51 2.91 14.79 12.54
C ALA A 51 3.70 13.55 13.03
N VAL A 52 4.83 13.21 12.38
CA VAL A 52 5.62 12.02 12.70
C VAL A 52 7.03 12.34 13.26
N ARG A 53 7.44 13.60 13.27
CA ARG A 53 8.76 14.02 13.76
C ARG A 53 8.94 13.77 15.25
N ARG A 54 7.85 13.72 16.00
CA ARG A 54 7.83 13.52 17.46
C ARG A 54 7.78 12.06 17.89
N LEU A 55 7.83 11.12 16.92
CA LEU A 55 7.86 9.69 17.25
C LEU A 55 9.11 9.34 18.06
N GLU A 56 8.90 8.81 19.25
CA GLU A 56 9.94 8.48 20.24
C GLU A 56 10.11 6.97 20.39
N ASP A 57 10.39 6.28 19.28
CA ASP A 57 10.68 4.85 19.28
C ASP A 57 11.96 4.58 18.49
N PRO A 58 12.97 3.90 19.05
CA PRO A 58 14.25 3.64 18.37
C PRO A 58 14.13 2.78 17.11
N ARG A 59 13.02 2.08 16.94
CA ARG A 59 12.72 1.30 15.73
C ARG A 59 12.24 2.17 14.56
N VAL A 60 11.90 3.43 14.81
CA VAL A 60 11.39 4.36 13.79
C VAL A 60 12.51 5.23 13.24
N ARG A 61 12.60 5.28 11.92
CA ARG A 61 13.54 6.14 11.20
C ARG A 61 12.79 7.01 10.22
N LEU A 62 12.82 8.33 10.44
CA LEU A 62 12.26 9.32 9.53
C LEU A 62 13.39 9.89 8.64
N VAL A 63 13.19 9.81 7.33
CA VAL A 63 14.13 10.30 6.32
C VAL A 63 13.41 11.24 5.36
N GLY A 64 13.98 12.42 5.14
CA GLY A 64 13.46 13.40 4.17
C GLY A 64 14.57 14.37 3.80
N ASP A 65 14.63 14.74 2.54
CA ASP A 65 15.59 15.72 1.99
C ASP A 65 14.88 16.97 1.42
N GLY A 66 13.55 17.09 1.66
CA GLY A 66 12.72 18.17 1.18
C GLY A 66 12.45 18.13 -0.34
N SER A 67 12.99 17.15 -1.07
CA SER A 67 12.82 17.03 -2.51
C SER A 67 11.70 16.06 -2.89
N HIS A 68 10.97 16.38 -3.96
CA HIS A 68 10.01 15.47 -4.59
C HIS A 68 10.72 14.65 -5.68
N ARG A 69 10.98 13.38 -5.40
CA ARG A 69 11.66 12.43 -6.33
C ARG A 69 10.70 11.40 -6.93
N GLY A 70 9.49 11.29 -6.39
CA GLY A 70 8.47 10.36 -6.82
C GLY A 70 8.59 8.97 -6.20
N LEU A 71 7.48 8.20 -6.30
CA LEU A 71 7.29 6.93 -5.61
C LEU A 71 8.39 5.91 -5.91
N CYS A 72 8.76 5.71 -7.19
CA CYS A 72 9.81 4.75 -7.58
C CYS A 72 11.14 5.04 -6.88
N ALA A 73 11.57 6.31 -6.86
CA ALA A 73 12.82 6.70 -6.22
C ALA A 73 12.78 6.43 -4.70
N ARG A 74 11.65 6.71 -4.04
CA ARG A 74 11.50 6.48 -2.60
C ARG A 74 11.40 5.00 -2.26
N LEU A 75 10.73 4.17 -3.08
CA LEU A 75 10.71 2.72 -2.90
C LEU A 75 12.10 2.11 -3.08
N ASN A 76 12.87 2.56 -4.06
CA ASN A 76 14.27 2.14 -4.24
C ASN A 76 15.15 2.60 -3.07
N GLN A 77 14.92 3.79 -2.55
CA GLN A 77 15.61 4.31 -1.36
C GLN A 77 15.28 3.47 -0.11
N ILE A 78 14.02 3.07 0.08
CA ILE A 78 13.60 2.15 1.14
C ILE A 78 14.36 0.83 1.02
N ALA A 79 14.40 0.22 -0.16
CA ALA A 79 15.10 -1.05 -0.38
C ALA A 79 16.61 -0.95 -0.07
N ALA A 80 17.25 0.17 -0.44
CA ALA A 80 18.65 0.41 -0.15
C ALA A 80 18.94 0.63 1.35
N MET A 81 18.02 1.28 2.07
CA MET A 81 18.18 1.63 3.49
C MET A 81 17.67 0.59 4.47
N ALA A 82 16.91 -0.40 3.99
CA ALA A 82 16.34 -1.49 4.80
C ALA A 82 17.43 -2.28 5.51
N ARG A 83 17.30 -2.44 6.84
CA ARG A 83 18.18 -3.25 7.69
C ARG A 83 17.66 -4.66 7.90
N GLY A 84 16.35 -4.85 7.73
CA GLY A 84 15.69 -6.13 7.86
C GLY A 84 16.11 -7.14 6.79
N THR A 85 16.04 -8.41 7.15
CA THR A 85 16.17 -9.52 6.20
C THR A 85 15.03 -9.49 5.17
N TYR A 86 13.85 -9.09 5.62
CA TYR A 86 12.66 -8.91 4.79
C TYR A 86 12.24 -7.45 4.73
N LEU A 87 11.60 -7.08 3.64
CA LEU A 87 11.03 -5.76 3.42
C LEU A 87 9.54 -5.90 3.15
N ALA A 88 8.73 -5.24 3.97
CA ALA A 88 7.30 -5.07 3.79
C ALA A 88 6.99 -3.66 3.31
N ARG A 89 6.26 -3.54 2.21
CA ARG A 89 5.82 -2.26 1.67
C ARG A 89 4.45 -1.87 2.22
N MET A 90 4.19 -0.56 2.37
CA MET A 90 2.88 -0.01 2.69
C MET A 90 2.75 1.41 2.13
N ASP A 91 1.53 1.83 1.75
CA ASP A 91 1.22 3.22 1.45
C ASP A 91 0.81 3.99 2.72
N ALA A 92 1.04 5.31 2.72
CA ALA A 92 0.81 6.17 3.89
C ALA A 92 -0.68 6.47 4.16
N ASP A 93 -1.57 6.08 3.26
CA ASP A 93 -3.02 6.24 3.37
C ASP A 93 -3.76 4.94 3.69
N ASP A 94 -3.03 3.83 3.79
CA ASP A 94 -3.54 2.51 4.09
C ASP A 94 -3.36 2.12 5.57
N VAL A 95 -3.90 0.96 5.96
CA VAL A 95 -3.81 0.42 7.32
C VAL A 95 -3.48 -1.08 7.27
N MET A 96 -2.45 -1.52 7.99
CA MET A 96 -2.13 -2.94 8.11
C MET A 96 -3.04 -3.65 9.10
N HIS A 97 -3.47 -4.87 8.77
CA HIS A 97 -4.06 -5.78 9.75
C HIS A 97 -2.98 -6.23 10.77
N PRO A 98 -3.28 -6.39 12.06
CA PRO A 98 -2.28 -6.72 13.08
C PRO A 98 -1.46 -7.99 12.80
N GLU A 99 -2.03 -8.99 12.18
CA GLU A 99 -1.35 -10.26 11.87
C GLU A 99 -0.59 -10.25 10.53
N ARG A 100 -0.57 -9.13 9.78
CA ARG A 100 -0.02 -9.13 8.42
C ARG A 100 1.44 -9.55 8.37
N VAL A 101 2.30 -8.90 9.15
CA VAL A 101 3.74 -9.15 9.12
C VAL A 101 4.05 -10.58 9.57
N GLU A 102 3.44 -11.03 10.67
CA GLU A 102 3.60 -12.38 11.19
C GLU A 102 3.25 -13.46 10.15
N ARG A 103 2.07 -13.32 9.49
CA ARG A 103 1.59 -14.32 8.52
C ARG A 103 2.43 -14.36 7.25
N GLN A 104 2.82 -13.19 6.73
CA GLN A 104 3.67 -13.14 5.55
C GLN A 104 5.07 -13.66 5.84
N LEU A 105 5.64 -13.31 7.01
CA LEU A 105 6.94 -13.79 7.45
C LEU A 105 6.96 -15.32 7.61
N ALA A 106 5.93 -15.89 8.26
CA ALA A 106 5.79 -17.33 8.43
C ALA A 106 5.80 -18.06 7.08
N LEU A 107 5.08 -17.56 6.07
CA LEU A 107 5.08 -18.14 4.72
C LEU A 107 6.48 -18.10 4.10
N LEU A 108 7.14 -16.93 4.13
CA LEU A 108 8.48 -16.74 3.53
C LEU A 108 9.58 -17.57 4.22
N GLN A 109 9.39 -17.90 5.50
CA GLN A 109 10.30 -18.77 6.27
C GLN A 109 10.02 -20.24 6.01
N THR A 110 8.75 -20.63 5.87
CA THR A 110 8.33 -22.02 5.64
C THR A 110 8.61 -22.47 4.19
N ASP A 111 8.45 -21.57 3.22
CA ASP A 111 8.79 -21.82 1.81
C ASP A 111 9.89 -20.84 1.33
N PRO A 112 11.18 -21.22 1.49
CA PRO A 112 12.30 -20.38 1.05
C PRO A 112 12.37 -20.15 -0.47
N SER A 113 11.59 -20.89 -1.26
CA SER A 113 11.51 -20.72 -2.72
C SER A 113 10.66 -19.53 -3.11
N VAL A 114 9.78 -19.03 -2.22
CA VAL A 114 8.97 -17.83 -2.46
C VAL A 114 9.83 -16.59 -2.29
N ASP A 115 9.86 -15.73 -3.30
CA ASP A 115 10.57 -14.45 -3.29
C ASP A 115 9.70 -13.33 -2.72
N LEU A 116 8.45 -13.25 -3.17
CA LEU A 116 7.47 -12.22 -2.81
C LEU A 116 6.13 -12.82 -2.45
N VAL A 117 5.51 -12.25 -1.43
CA VAL A 117 4.14 -12.58 -1.01
C VAL A 117 3.30 -11.31 -0.85
N ASP A 118 2.07 -11.34 -1.37
CA ASP A 118 1.06 -10.34 -1.09
C ASP A 118 -0.10 -10.91 -0.26
N THR A 119 -1.09 -10.09 0.07
CA THR A 119 -2.30 -10.53 0.77
C THR A 119 -3.53 -10.04 0.06
N ALA A 120 -4.68 -10.70 0.29
CA ALA A 120 -5.97 -10.08 0.05
C ALA A 120 -6.12 -8.81 0.90
N ILE A 121 -7.07 -7.95 0.52
CA ILE A 121 -7.32 -6.67 1.16
C ILE A 121 -8.80 -6.48 1.47
N TYR A 122 -9.09 -5.82 2.59
CA TYR A 122 -10.31 -5.05 2.74
C TYR A 122 -10.14 -3.73 1.99
N THR A 123 -11.16 -3.27 1.28
CA THR A 123 -11.20 -1.89 0.79
C THR A 123 -11.99 -1.05 1.79
N MET A 124 -11.60 0.21 2.01
CA MET A 124 -12.23 1.14 2.93
C MET A 124 -12.32 2.54 2.32
N ASP A 125 -13.25 3.35 2.80
CA ASP A 125 -13.35 4.77 2.46
C ASP A 125 -12.45 5.66 3.33
N ASP A 126 -12.59 6.98 3.16
CA ASP A 126 -11.81 7.97 3.92
C ASP A 126 -12.17 7.97 5.42
N ASP A 127 -13.37 7.54 5.78
CA ASP A 127 -13.85 7.43 7.16
C ASP A 127 -13.55 6.06 7.78
N LEU A 128 -12.68 5.26 7.17
CA LEU A 128 -12.31 3.90 7.57
C LEU A 128 -13.50 2.91 7.57
N THR A 129 -14.53 3.16 6.75
CA THR A 129 -15.64 2.24 6.62
C THR A 129 -15.27 1.12 5.64
N PRO A 130 -15.34 -0.17 6.04
CA PRO A 130 -15.08 -1.28 5.14
C PRO A 130 -16.11 -1.36 4.01
N LEU A 131 -15.65 -1.46 2.76
CA LEU A 131 -16.46 -1.46 1.54
C LEU A 131 -16.55 -2.83 0.86
N GLY A 132 -15.48 -3.63 0.90
CA GLY A 132 -15.41 -4.91 0.20
C GLY A 132 -14.09 -5.64 0.41
N VAL A 133 -13.93 -6.78 -0.27
CA VAL A 133 -12.72 -7.60 -0.29
C VAL A 133 -12.21 -7.72 -1.72
N ARG A 134 -10.89 -7.70 -1.88
CA ARG A 134 -10.19 -7.93 -3.16
C ARG A 134 -8.96 -8.80 -2.94
N GLY A 135 -8.63 -9.63 -3.95
CA GLY A 135 -7.43 -10.46 -3.91
C GLY A 135 -7.61 -11.79 -3.15
N ASP A 136 -8.82 -12.18 -2.82
CA ASP A 136 -9.21 -13.42 -2.15
C ASP A 136 -9.22 -14.65 -3.11
N ARG A 137 -8.49 -14.56 -4.24
CA ARG A 137 -8.36 -15.62 -5.22
C ARG A 137 -6.90 -16.00 -5.42
N PRO A 138 -6.61 -17.25 -5.78
CA PRO A 138 -5.25 -17.70 -6.10
C PRO A 138 -4.62 -16.84 -7.20
N LEU A 139 -3.29 -16.69 -7.14
CA LEU A 139 -2.52 -16.00 -8.17
C LEU A 139 -2.49 -16.83 -9.46
N ASP A 140 -2.64 -16.15 -10.59
CA ASP A 140 -2.32 -16.72 -11.90
C ASP A 140 -1.01 -16.11 -12.41
N CYS A 141 0.09 -16.79 -12.13
CA CYS A 141 1.45 -16.35 -12.48
C CYS A 141 1.83 -16.60 -13.93
N ARG A 142 0.93 -17.13 -14.79
CA ARG A 142 1.21 -17.30 -16.20
C ARG A 142 1.48 -15.94 -16.85
N PRO A 143 2.55 -15.79 -17.67
CA PRO A 143 2.93 -14.50 -18.26
C PRO A 143 1.76 -13.76 -18.93
N GLU A 144 0.87 -14.49 -19.62
CA GLU A 144 -0.30 -13.89 -20.26
C GLU A 144 -1.27 -13.24 -19.25
N SER A 145 -1.50 -13.88 -18.12
CA SER A 145 -2.37 -13.38 -17.06
C SER A 145 -1.74 -12.19 -16.33
N VAL A 146 -0.43 -12.25 -16.08
CA VAL A 146 0.34 -11.12 -15.48
C VAL A 146 0.28 -9.89 -16.39
N LEU A 147 0.48 -10.06 -17.69
CA LEU A 147 0.36 -8.98 -18.68
C LEU A 147 -1.05 -8.40 -18.75
N ARG A 148 -2.07 -9.24 -18.61
CA ARG A 148 -3.48 -8.85 -18.77
C ARG A 148 -4.08 -8.17 -17.56
N ASP A 149 -3.90 -8.76 -16.37
CA ASP A 149 -4.66 -8.43 -15.17
C ASP A 149 -3.82 -7.82 -14.05
N GLY A 150 -2.49 -7.91 -14.10
CA GLY A 150 -1.58 -7.64 -13.00
C GLY A 150 -1.37 -8.88 -12.15
N LEU A 151 -0.61 -8.77 -11.10
CA LEU A 151 -0.26 -9.91 -10.27
C LEU A 151 -0.50 -9.62 -8.79
N LEU A 152 0.40 -8.87 -8.16
CA LEU A 152 0.33 -8.60 -6.74
C LEU A 152 -0.40 -7.30 -6.43
N ILE A 153 -0.98 -7.22 -5.25
CA ILE A 153 -1.55 -5.99 -4.68
C ILE A 153 -0.40 -5.20 -4.06
N HIS A 154 0.06 -4.20 -4.77
CA HIS A 154 1.32 -3.50 -4.51
C HIS A 154 1.56 -3.05 -3.05
N PRO A 155 0.60 -2.40 -2.33
CA PRO A 155 0.85 -1.97 -0.95
C PRO A 155 0.96 -3.11 0.06
N THR A 156 0.64 -4.34 -0.32
CA THR A 156 0.67 -5.48 0.59
C THR A 156 1.90 -6.36 0.43
N VAL A 157 2.78 -6.03 -0.51
CA VAL A 157 3.91 -6.90 -0.86
C VAL A 157 4.95 -6.93 0.25
N MET A 158 5.40 -8.14 0.58
CA MET A 158 6.54 -8.43 1.43
C MET A 158 7.44 -9.49 0.76
N GLY A 159 8.74 -9.36 0.95
CA GLY A 159 9.72 -10.31 0.42
C GLY A 159 11.11 -10.06 0.99
N ARG A 160 12.11 -10.81 0.50
CA ARG A 160 13.49 -10.60 0.92
C ARG A 160 13.97 -9.21 0.51
N ALA A 161 14.56 -8.45 1.43
CA ALA A 161 15.07 -7.10 1.13
C ALA A 161 16.08 -7.10 -0.03
N GLU A 162 16.87 -8.19 -0.14
CA GLU A 162 17.82 -8.39 -1.22
C GLU A 162 17.16 -8.56 -2.59
N TRP A 163 15.95 -9.14 -2.65
CA TRP A 163 15.19 -9.22 -3.89
C TRP A 163 14.88 -7.81 -4.43
N PHE A 164 14.40 -6.89 -3.58
CA PHE A 164 14.08 -5.51 -3.96
C PHE A 164 15.33 -4.73 -4.38
N ARG A 165 16.49 -4.96 -3.75
CA ARG A 165 17.76 -4.33 -4.16
C ARG A 165 18.20 -4.78 -5.55
N ARG A 166 17.99 -6.06 -5.88
CA ARG A 166 18.34 -6.62 -7.20
C ARG A 166 17.34 -6.26 -8.29
N HIS A 167 16.11 -5.94 -7.92
CA HIS A 167 15.02 -5.62 -8.85
C HIS A 167 14.44 -4.24 -8.54
N PRO A 168 15.18 -3.15 -8.76
CA PRO A 168 14.69 -1.81 -8.49
C PRO A 168 13.51 -1.44 -9.40
N TYR A 169 12.64 -0.57 -8.91
CA TYR A 169 11.59 0.06 -9.70
C TYR A 169 12.21 0.96 -10.77
N ASP A 170 11.70 0.90 -11.98
CA ASP A 170 12.15 1.74 -13.10
C ASP A 170 11.37 3.07 -13.10
N PRO A 171 12.02 4.22 -12.84
CA PRO A 171 11.34 5.52 -12.74
C PRO A 171 10.75 6.01 -14.07
N VAL A 172 11.05 5.38 -15.18
CA VAL A 172 10.44 5.68 -16.50
C VAL A 172 8.95 5.32 -16.51
N PHE A 173 8.53 4.31 -15.74
CA PHE A 173 7.15 3.80 -15.73
C PHE A 173 6.31 4.40 -14.61
N VAL A 174 6.13 5.71 -14.62
CA VAL A 174 5.28 6.40 -13.64
C VAL A 174 3.83 5.90 -13.71
N ARG A 175 3.23 5.52 -12.54
CA ARG A 175 1.85 5.02 -12.37
C ARG A 175 1.55 3.61 -12.92
N ALA A 176 2.53 2.82 -13.18
CA ALA A 176 2.42 1.38 -13.45
C ALA A 176 3.77 0.71 -13.18
N GLU A 177 4.53 1.30 -12.27
CA GLU A 177 5.85 0.84 -11.82
C GLU A 177 5.80 -0.58 -11.24
N ASP A 178 4.74 -0.87 -10.51
CA ASP A 178 4.45 -2.20 -9.98
C ASP A 178 4.17 -3.21 -11.10
N ARG A 179 3.35 -2.84 -12.07
CA ARG A 179 3.02 -3.67 -13.22
C ARG A 179 4.26 -3.99 -14.06
N GLU A 180 5.12 -2.99 -14.25
CA GLU A 180 6.41 -3.18 -14.93
C GLU A 180 7.26 -4.20 -14.18
N LEU A 181 7.45 -3.99 -12.88
CA LEU A 181 8.29 -4.84 -12.05
C LEU A 181 7.81 -6.29 -12.05
N TRP A 182 6.50 -6.53 -11.87
CA TRP A 182 5.94 -7.89 -11.90
C TRP A 182 6.05 -8.54 -13.26
N ILE A 183 5.83 -7.81 -14.35
CA ILE A 183 5.94 -8.33 -15.72
C ILE A 183 7.40 -8.65 -16.05
N ARG A 184 8.34 -7.77 -15.72
CA ARG A 184 9.76 -7.94 -15.96
C ARG A 184 10.35 -9.15 -15.24
N THR A 185 9.83 -9.48 -14.07
CA THR A 185 10.36 -10.54 -13.21
C THR A 185 9.52 -11.82 -13.20
N CYS A 186 8.37 -11.87 -13.90
CA CYS A 186 7.41 -12.97 -13.78
C CYS A 186 7.91 -14.36 -14.18
N THR A 187 9.03 -14.47 -14.90
CA THR A 187 9.62 -15.75 -15.29
C THR A 187 10.73 -16.22 -14.34
N THR A 188 11.22 -15.34 -13.47
CA THR A 188 12.37 -15.62 -12.58
C THR A 188 12.04 -15.47 -11.11
N THR A 189 10.89 -14.90 -10.77
CA THR A 189 10.43 -14.65 -9.40
C THR A 189 9.29 -15.59 -9.05
N ARG A 190 9.36 -16.19 -7.86
CA ARG A 190 8.28 -17.00 -7.32
C ARG A 190 7.39 -16.15 -6.41
N PHE A 191 6.16 -15.96 -6.85
CA PHE A 191 5.14 -15.18 -6.15
C PHE A 191 4.18 -16.08 -5.38
N ALA A 192 3.72 -15.59 -4.22
CA ALA A 192 2.69 -16.23 -3.42
C ALA A 192 1.63 -15.19 -2.98
N ARG A 193 0.48 -15.67 -2.54
CA ARG A 193 -0.60 -14.87 -1.95
C ARG A 193 -1.15 -15.54 -0.71
N LEU A 194 -1.35 -14.76 0.34
CA LEU A 194 -2.27 -15.09 1.41
C LEU A 194 -3.66 -14.59 1.01
N ASP A 195 -4.61 -15.51 0.84
CA ASP A 195 -5.98 -15.22 0.39
C ASP A 195 -6.84 -14.56 1.48
N ARG A 196 -6.35 -14.52 2.73
CA ARG A 196 -6.97 -13.80 3.84
C ARG A 196 -6.71 -12.29 3.71
N PRO A 197 -7.73 -11.42 3.91
CA PRO A 197 -7.55 -9.98 3.92
C PRO A 197 -6.73 -9.54 5.16
N LEU A 198 -5.47 -9.17 4.94
CA LEU A 198 -4.55 -8.74 5.99
C LEU A 198 -4.12 -7.27 5.83
N PHE A 199 -4.94 -6.49 5.14
CA PHE A 199 -4.65 -5.10 4.84
C PHE A 199 -5.93 -4.34 4.53
N PHE A 200 -6.00 -3.08 4.91
CA PHE A 200 -7.10 -2.16 4.63
C PHE A 200 -6.60 -1.12 3.64
N TYR A 201 -7.06 -1.24 2.41
CA TYR A 201 -6.71 -0.37 1.30
C TYR A 201 -7.71 0.77 1.17
N ARG A 202 -7.21 2.01 1.20
CA ARG A 202 -8.08 3.19 1.03
C ARG A 202 -8.45 3.36 -0.43
N GLU A 203 -9.74 3.30 -0.70
CA GLU A 203 -10.32 3.48 -2.02
C GLU A 203 -11.10 4.80 -2.04
N GLY A 204 -10.49 5.86 -2.55
CA GLY A 204 -11.11 7.18 -2.61
C GLY A 204 -12.36 7.20 -3.52
N PRO A 205 -13.27 8.17 -3.31
CA PRO A 205 -14.50 8.30 -4.05
C PRO A 205 -14.24 8.71 -5.51
N GLY A 206 -14.07 7.73 -6.36
CA GLY A 206 -13.95 7.93 -7.81
C GLY A 206 -12.51 8.16 -8.28
N GLY A 207 -11.97 7.20 -9.01
CA GLY A 207 -10.66 7.33 -9.66
C GLY A 207 -10.64 8.51 -10.65
N ASN A 208 -9.61 9.33 -10.59
CA ASN A 208 -9.39 10.39 -11.55
C ASN A 208 -9.22 9.79 -12.97
N LEU A 209 -10.10 10.18 -13.91
CA LEU A 209 -10.07 9.71 -15.30
C LEU A 209 -8.70 9.93 -15.95
N GLU A 210 -8.07 11.07 -15.71
CA GLU A 210 -6.76 11.39 -16.29
C GLU A 210 -5.70 10.42 -15.77
N ASN A 211 -5.69 10.16 -14.46
CA ASN A 211 -4.79 9.20 -13.84
C ASN A 211 -5.00 7.78 -14.39
N TYR A 212 -6.24 7.34 -14.54
CA TYR A 212 -6.54 6.06 -15.15
C TYR A 212 -6.02 5.96 -16.58
N LEU A 213 -6.26 6.98 -17.41
CA LEU A 213 -5.81 7.00 -18.80
C LEU A 213 -4.27 7.07 -18.90
N ARG A 214 -3.61 7.74 -17.96
CA ARG A 214 -2.14 7.79 -17.87
C ARG A 214 -1.59 6.40 -17.54
N THR A 215 -2.15 5.72 -16.53
CA THR A 215 -1.80 4.33 -16.20
C THR A 215 -1.97 3.40 -17.39
N GLU A 216 -3.10 3.47 -18.12
CA GLU A 216 -3.33 2.65 -19.30
C GLU A 216 -2.37 2.96 -20.47
N ARG A 217 -1.89 4.22 -20.59
CA ARG A 217 -0.83 4.57 -21.57
C ARG A 217 0.49 3.91 -21.20
N THR A 218 0.94 4.08 -19.95
CA THR A 218 2.16 3.45 -19.44
C THR A 218 2.07 1.92 -19.57
N LEU A 219 0.94 1.32 -19.22
CA LEU A 219 0.74 -0.12 -19.40
C LEU A 219 0.91 -0.56 -20.86
N ARG A 220 0.42 0.20 -21.84
CA ARG A 220 0.62 -0.15 -23.26
C ARG A 220 2.09 -0.12 -23.66
N ASP A 221 2.89 0.78 -23.09
CA ASP A 221 4.32 0.85 -23.38
C ASP A 221 5.07 -0.34 -22.72
N ILE A 222 4.69 -0.71 -21.50
CA ILE A 222 5.15 -1.94 -20.85
C ILE A 222 4.79 -3.18 -21.69
N LEU A 223 3.54 -3.29 -22.14
CA LEU A 223 3.09 -4.41 -22.99
C LEU A 223 3.89 -4.50 -24.30
N ARG A 224 4.19 -3.37 -24.94
CA ARG A 224 5.00 -3.37 -26.17
C ARG A 224 6.46 -3.78 -25.92
N ARG A 225 7.01 -3.40 -24.77
CA ARG A 225 8.38 -3.72 -24.40
C ARG A 225 8.56 -5.17 -23.98
N TYR A 226 7.70 -5.68 -23.13
CA TYR A 226 7.86 -7.00 -22.49
C TYR A 226 6.95 -8.09 -23.07
N GLY A 227 5.87 -7.74 -23.73
CA GLY A 227 4.91 -8.70 -24.24
C GLY A 227 5.43 -9.62 -25.35
N PRO A 228 6.15 -9.11 -26.40
CA PRO A 228 6.59 -9.96 -27.51
C PRO A 228 7.44 -11.16 -27.08
N PRO A 229 8.47 -11.04 -26.19
CA PRO A 229 9.23 -12.20 -25.73
C PRO A 229 8.46 -13.13 -24.81
N LEU A 230 7.46 -12.63 -24.07
CA LEU A 230 6.70 -13.44 -23.10
C LEU A 230 5.54 -14.24 -23.72
N VAL A 231 4.79 -13.65 -24.65
CA VAL A 231 3.55 -14.25 -25.19
C VAL A 231 3.44 -14.16 -26.72
N GLY A 232 4.46 -13.65 -27.37
CA GLY A 232 4.48 -13.47 -28.83
C GLY A 232 3.78 -12.19 -29.31
N THR A 233 4.15 -11.74 -30.50
CA THR A 233 3.71 -10.44 -31.06
C THR A 233 2.19 -10.36 -31.27
N ARG A 234 1.56 -11.44 -31.72
CA ARG A 234 0.09 -11.47 -31.98
C ARG A 234 -0.70 -11.23 -30.68
N ARG A 235 -0.39 -11.97 -29.61
CA ARG A 235 -1.04 -11.82 -28.29
C ARG A 235 -0.77 -10.45 -27.67
N THR A 236 0.45 -9.95 -27.79
CA THR A 236 0.81 -8.60 -27.35
C THR A 236 -0.07 -7.54 -28.01
N ARG A 237 -0.27 -7.60 -29.33
CA ARG A 237 -1.16 -6.68 -30.07
C ARG A 237 -2.59 -6.73 -29.56
N LEU A 238 -3.12 -7.93 -29.27
CA LEU A 238 -4.46 -8.10 -28.70
C LEU A 238 -4.58 -7.47 -27.30
N LEU A 239 -3.58 -7.65 -26.43
CA LEU A 239 -3.54 -7.03 -25.11
C LEU A 239 -3.51 -5.49 -25.20
N VAL A 240 -2.71 -4.93 -26.10
CA VAL A 240 -2.66 -3.48 -26.36
C VAL A 240 -4.02 -2.97 -26.88
N MET A 241 -4.65 -3.69 -27.78
CA MET A 241 -6.00 -3.32 -28.29
C MET A 241 -7.04 -3.38 -27.16
N ARG A 242 -7.03 -4.42 -26.34
CA ARG A 242 -7.89 -4.52 -25.13
C ARG A 242 -7.72 -3.33 -24.20
N SER A 243 -6.48 -2.90 -23.92
CA SER A 243 -6.20 -1.71 -23.10
C SER A 243 -6.76 -0.42 -23.73
N ARG A 244 -6.69 -0.28 -25.07
CA ARG A 244 -7.32 0.85 -25.79
C ARG A 244 -8.84 0.85 -25.63
N LEU A 245 -9.48 -0.31 -25.83
CA LEU A 245 -10.93 -0.47 -25.65
C LEU A 245 -11.37 -0.19 -24.22
N LYS A 246 -10.61 -0.65 -23.21
CA LYS A 246 -10.86 -0.28 -21.80
C LYS A 246 -10.79 1.23 -21.58
N SER A 247 -9.79 1.91 -22.17
CA SER A 247 -9.66 3.36 -22.07
C SER A 247 -10.86 4.11 -22.68
N ILE A 248 -11.39 3.63 -23.80
CA ILE A 248 -12.59 4.19 -24.45
C ILE A 248 -13.83 3.95 -23.57
N ALA A 249 -14.04 2.70 -23.13
CA ALA A 249 -15.16 2.33 -22.27
C ALA A 249 -15.17 3.15 -20.95
N TYR A 250 -14.00 3.36 -20.35
CA TYR A 250 -13.88 4.15 -19.12
C TYR A 250 -14.21 5.64 -19.35
N ARG A 251 -13.76 6.24 -20.49
CA ARG A 251 -14.14 7.61 -20.88
C ARG A 251 -15.65 7.78 -21.05
N LEU A 252 -16.28 6.82 -21.74
CA LEU A 252 -17.73 6.83 -21.93
C LEU A 252 -18.48 6.64 -20.61
N GLY A 253 -18.04 5.68 -19.77
CA GLY A 253 -18.62 5.43 -18.44
C GLY A 253 -18.52 6.64 -17.53
N THR A 254 -17.40 7.40 -17.57
CA THR A 254 -17.24 8.64 -16.79
C THR A 254 -18.20 9.73 -17.26
N ARG A 255 -18.39 9.90 -18.60
CA ARG A 255 -19.36 10.87 -19.16
C ARG A 255 -20.81 10.52 -18.77
N LEU A 256 -21.11 9.24 -18.54
CA LEU A 256 -22.44 8.76 -18.14
C LEU A 256 -22.64 8.68 -16.62
N GLY A 257 -21.69 9.15 -15.80
CA GLY A 257 -21.76 9.13 -14.33
C GLY A 257 -21.69 7.71 -13.73
N GLN A 258 -21.24 6.69 -14.48
CA GLN A 258 -21.23 5.28 -14.04
C GLN A 258 -19.89 4.84 -13.44
N GLN A 259 -19.00 5.78 -13.13
CA GLN A 259 -17.63 5.50 -12.67
C GLN A 259 -17.58 4.69 -11.38
N ALA A 260 -18.40 5.04 -10.39
CA ALA A 260 -18.48 4.31 -9.12
C ALA A 260 -18.88 2.84 -9.29
N ARG A 261 -19.81 2.55 -10.23
CA ARG A 261 -20.23 1.17 -10.56
C ARG A 261 -19.11 0.34 -11.19
N LEU A 262 -18.21 0.97 -11.97
CA LEU A 262 -17.09 0.25 -12.59
C LEU A 262 -16.02 -0.10 -11.55
N ILE A 263 -15.84 0.73 -10.53
CA ILE A 263 -14.89 0.50 -9.44
C ILE A 263 -15.42 -0.57 -8.50
N SER A 264 -16.68 -0.48 -8.06
CA SER A 264 -17.28 -1.41 -7.11
C SER A 264 -17.34 -2.86 -7.61
N ARG A 265 -17.36 -3.09 -8.93
CA ARG A 265 -17.32 -4.45 -9.52
C ARG A 265 -16.01 -5.20 -9.29
N ARG A 266 -14.96 -4.53 -8.81
CA ARG A 266 -13.67 -5.16 -8.51
C ARG A 266 -13.65 -5.86 -7.15
N ASN A 267 -14.57 -5.48 -6.28
CA ASN A 267 -14.62 -5.95 -4.90
C ASN A 267 -15.73 -6.99 -4.73
N ARG A 268 -15.45 -8.04 -3.96
CA ARG A 268 -16.50 -8.89 -3.39
C ARG A 268 -17.16 -8.11 -2.25
N ARG A 269 -18.46 -8.22 -2.12
CA ARG A 269 -19.20 -7.64 -1.00
C ARG A 269 -18.83 -8.35 0.30
N LEU A 270 -18.74 -7.57 1.38
CA LEU A 270 -18.54 -8.09 2.72
C LEU A 270 -19.83 -8.68 3.27
N GLU A 271 -19.71 -9.77 3.99
CA GLU A 271 -20.77 -10.29 4.86
C GLU A 271 -20.86 -9.48 6.15
N ALA A 272 -22.01 -9.53 6.84
CA ALA A 272 -22.22 -8.76 8.06
C ALA A 272 -21.20 -9.11 9.18
N ALA A 273 -20.74 -10.35 9.24
CA ALA A 273 -19.70 -10.77 10.17
C ALA A 273 -18.35 -10.16 9.84
N GLU A 274 -17.96 -10.17 8.56
CA GLU A 274 -16.71 -9.58 8.06
C GLU A 274 -16.68 -8.05 8.28
N VAL A 275 -17.82 -7.37 8.11
CA VAL A 275 -17.93 -5.93 8.40
C VAL A 275 -17.69 -5.65 9.88
N ARG A 276 -18.27 -6.45 10.78
CA ARG A 276 -18.08 -6.29 12.24
C ARG A 276 -16.62 -6.55 12.62
N GLU A 277 -16.02 -7.62 12.11
CA GLU A 277 -14.62 -7.96 12.34
C GLU A 277 -13.68 -6.84 11.86
N ALA A 278 -13.84 -6.40 10.62
CA ALA A 278 -13.03 -5.33 10.05
C ALA A 278 -13.12 -4.01 10.85
N ARG A 279 -14.33 -3.63 11.27
CA ARG A 279 -14.53 -2.43 12.11
C ARG A 279 -13.89 -2.57 13.49
N SER A 280 -14.01 -3.74 14.11
CA SER A 280 -13.39 -4.02 15.42
C SER A 280 -11.86 -3.91 15.34
N ILE A 281 -11.26 -4.46 14.28
CA ILE A 281 -9.82 -4.38 14.04
C ILE A 281 -9.38 -2.94 13.83
N LEU A 282 -10.08 -2.18 12.97
CA LEU A 282 -9.75 -0.76 12.72
C LEU A 282 -9.87 0.07 14.00
N ALA A 283 -10.90 -0.14 14.81
CA ALA A 283 -11.06 0.55 16.10
C ALA A 283 -9.90 0.22 17.06
N ALA A 284 -9.48 -1.05 17.15
CA ALA A 284 -8.34 -1.46 17.97
C ALA A 284 -7.03 -0.80 17.50
N ILE A 285 -6.81 -0.73 16.18
CA ILE A 285 -5.64 -0.04 15.61
C ILE A 285 -5.66 1.45 15.93
N GLN A 286 -6.81 2.12 15.81
CA GLN A 286 -6.93 3.54 16.15
C GLN A 286 -6.61 3.81 17.63
N GLY A 287 -6.94 2.88 18.51
CA GLY A 287 -6.63 2.94 19.95
C GLY A 287 -5.21 2.50 20.31
N THR A 288 -4.38 2.05 19.36
CA THR A 288 -3.02 1.60 19.65
C THR A 288 -2.14 2.80 20.06
N PRO A 289 -1.54 2.79 21.26
CA PRO A 289 -0.70 3.88 21.71
C PRO A 289 0.62 3.90 20.91
N VAL A 290 1.06 5.11 20.54
CA VAL A 290 2.32 5.33 19.82
C VAL A 290 3.11 6.44 20.50
N PRO A 291 4.29 6.17 21.05
CA PRO A 291 5.12 7.17 21.75
C PRO A 291 5.41 8.38 20.84
N GLY A 292 5.13 9.57 21.34
CA GLY A 292 5.32 10.84 20.62
C GLY A 292 4.21 11.22 19.63
N LEU A 293 3.30 10.31 19.28
CA LEU A 293 2.16 10.60 18.41
C LEU A 293 0.93 11.06 19.22
N ASP A 294 0.75 10.53 20.43
CA ASP A 294 -0.44 10.75 21.27
C ASP A 294 -0.29 11.95 22.23
N ASN A 295 0.86 12.60 22.23
CA ASN A 295 1.13 13.74 23.10
C ASN A 295 0.45 15.05 22.68
N ASP A 296 -0.27 15.06 21.55
CA ASP A 296 -1.06 16.19 21.03
C ASP A 296 -2.57 16.06 21.32
N ALA A 297 -3.01 15.29 22.32
CA ALA A 297 -4.37 15.45 22.83
C ALA A 297 -4.51 16.91 23.31
N PRO A 298 -5.49 17.71 22.83
CA PRO A 298 -5.68 19.06 23.35
C PRO A 298 -5.87 18.93 24.87
N ALA A 299 -5.08 19.70 25.62
CA ALA A 299 -5.24 19.76 27.07
C ALA A 299 -6.73 19.94 27.37
N PRO A 300 -7.31 19.17 28.32
CA PRO A 300 -8.71 19.30 28.66
C PRO A 300 -8.97 20.79 28.90
N SER A 301 -9.96 21.35 28.21
CA SER A 301 -10.37 22.74 28.34
C SER A 301 -10.56 23.02 29.82
N VAL A 302 -9.64 23.75 30.42
CA VAL A 302 -9.81 24.28 31.77
C VAL A 302 -11.01 25.21 31.68
N GLU A 303 -12.16 24.78 32.18
CA GLU A 303 -13.30 25.66 32.43
C GLU A 303 -12.78 26.84 33.24
N ARG A 304 -12.62 28.00 32.63
CA ARG A 304 -12.42 29.26 33.31
C ARG A 304 -13.71 29.52 34.11
N ARG A 305 -13.70 29.12 35.37
CA ARG A 305 -14.63 29.71 36.33
C ARG A 305 -14.34 31.21 36.35
N LEU A 306 -15.29 31.99 35.83
CA LEU A 306 -15.31 33.44 36.02
C LEU A 306 -15.39 33.71 37.52
N PRO A 307 -14.55 34.57 38.09
CA PRO A 307 -14.72 35.00 39.48
C PRO A 307 -15.85 36.05 39.51
N GLY A 308 -16.93 35.78 40.23
CA GLY A 308 -17.88 36.81 40.63
C GLY A 308 -19.35 36.44 40.40
N GLU A 309 -19.88 35.54 41.25
CA GLU A 309 -21.24 35.66 41.75
C GLU A 309 -21.21 35.25 43.22
N ALA A 310 -20.92 36.22 44.05
CA ALA A 310 -21.16 36.15 45.47
C ALA A 310 -22.60 36.63 45.72
N ALA A 311 -23.28 35.85 46.50
CA ALA A 311 -24.52 36.05 47.21
C ALA A 311 -25.16 37.47 47.24
N ALA A 312 -26.40 37.58 46.88
CA ALA A 312 -27.43 38.37 47.56
C ALA A 312 -28.72 37.55 47.59
#